data_9ed3b580fdbf3a94c1fc881a69ffcb71
#
_entry.id   9ed3b580fdbf3a94c1fc881a69ffcb71
#
_cell.length_a   1.000
_cell.length_b   1.000
_cell.length_c   1.000
_cell.angle_alpha   90.00
_cell.angle_beta   90.00
_cell.angle_gamma   90.00
#
_symmetry.space_group_name_H-M   'P 1'
#
loop_
_entity.id
_entity.type
_entity.pdbx_description
1 polymer ?
#
loop_
_entity_poly.entity_id
_entity_poly.type
_entity_poly.pdbx_seq_one_letter_code
_entity_poly.pdbx_strand_id
1 'polypeptide(L)'
;MVRAEKGCIAAGHPKTAEAGATILAAGGNAFDAAIAALWMSCVAEPVLASLGGGGFCLTHGAGGDSRIYDFFAQTPRRRRAPAEVDFQPIYADFGVTTQGFHIGVGAAATPGLVRGIFALHRARGSLPMRELVGPAIAAAAGGVTITPFQAYLLSVIGPIYTHTPAARALFTVEDGADEAGAPRRRLWQAGDRVTNPDLADALDALAREGDALFYGDDDGGPPAPGTIAAAISRLSADHGGHLDADDLRSYRTLEREPLRLGYRDAHLLTNPPPASGGLLIAFGLALLAGHDVSALSFADPDRAALLAAVMAATRDARRDRGVTPELLDPALLRAYAEALAAPPATRGTTHISVIDRDANAASITVSNGEGCGAIIPGTGSMLNNMLGEEDINPGGADAWPLDARMGSMMAPTAIFADDGRLCVLGSGGSKRIRTAILQVLVNLIDHRMSLREAVEAPRIHLEGARLNWEAGLPAEVAEALARAYPEHTAWPERNMYFGGVHAVIREADGELHGVGDPRRAGVCLGDARDAS
;
A
#
# COMPACT_ATOMS: atom_id res chain seq x y z
N MET A 1 -3.83 -27.74 4.17
CA MET A 1 -4.48 -26.67 3.40
C MET A 1 -5.71 -26.24 4.18
N VAL A 2 -5.78 -24.97 4.60
CA VAL A 2 -6.97 -24.42 5.25
C VAL A 2 -7.99 -24.16 4.14
N ARG A 3 -9.06 -24.97 4.08
CA ARG A 3 -10.20 -24.68 3.20
C ARG A 3 -10.89 -23.42 3.75
N ALA A 4 -10.72 -22.30 3.10
CA ALA A 4 -11.49 -21.10 3.43
C ALA A 4 -12.94 -21.27 2.93
N GLU A 5 -13.71 -22.14 3.60
CA GLU A 5 -15.13 -22.34 3.27
C GLU A 5 -16.00 -21.09 3.49
N LYS A 6 -15.46 -20.00 4.01
CA LYS A 6 -16.22 -18.80 4.42
C LYS A 6 -15.81 -17.50 3.76
N GLY A 7 -14.81 -17.49 2.87
CA GLY A 7 -14.35 -16.28 2.19
C GLY A 7 -13.05 -16.50 1.43
N CYS A 8 -12.63 -15.46 0.69
CA CYS A 8 -11.40 -15.44 -0.09
C CYS A 8 -10.57 -14.21 0.28
N ILE A 9 -9.24 -14.38 0.35
CA ILE A 9 -8.29 -13.31 0.64
C ILE A 9 -7.10 -13.35 -0.32
N ALA A 10 -6.70 -12.19 -0.85
CA ALA A 10 -5.48 -11.99 -1.62
C ALA A 10 -4.58 -10.94 -0.93
N ALA A 11 -3.29 -11.24 -0.78
CA ALA A 11 -2.34 -10.39 -0.07
C ALA A 11 -0.91 -10.53 -0.63
N GLY A 12 -0.03 -9.59 -0.28
CA GLY A 12 1.38 -9.53 -0.72
C GLY A 12 2.30 -10.59 -0.10
N HIS A 13 1.84 -11.35 0.91
CA HIS A 13 2.68 -12.34 1.58
C HIS A 13 1.85 -13.57 2.04
N PRO A 14 2.39 -14.81 1.92
CA PRO A 14 1.67 -16.01 2.35
C PRO A 14 1.17 -15.95 3.80
N LYS A 15 1.99 -15.49 4.74
CA LYS A 15 1.60 -15.36 6.15
C LYS A 15 0.50 -14.34 6.37
N THR A 16 0.50 -13.24 5.61
CA THR A 16 -0.57 -12.23 5.64
C THR A 16 -1.91 -12.84 5.19
N ALA A 17 -1.90 -13.57 4.09
CA ALA A 17 -3.10 -14.28 3.62
C ALA A 17 -3.53 -15.41 4.58
N GLU A 18 -2.60 -16.20 5.12
CA GLU A 18 -2.88 -17.27 6.10
C GLU A 18 -3.57 -16.72 7.37
N ALA A 19 -3.13 -15.56 7.88
CA ALA A 19 -3.75 -14.95 9.06
C ALA A 19 -5.22 -14.61 8.80
N GLY A 20 -5.53 -13.95 7.69
CA GLY A 20 -6.92 -13.63 7.33
C GLY A 20 -7.76 -14.88 7.06
N ALA A 21 -7.23 -15.86 6.31
CA ALA A 21 -7.92 -17.12 6.03
C ALA A 21 -8.22 -17.92 7.32
N THR A 22 -7.32 -17.89 8.30
CA THR A 22 -7.53 -18.51 9.61
C THR A 22 -8.71 -17.88 10.34
N ILE A 23 -8.84 -16.57 10.31
CA ILE A 23 -9.93 -15.84 10.93
C ILE A 23 -11.27 -16.10 10.22
N LEU A 24 -11.28 -16.12 8.87
CA LEU A 24 -12.48 -16.52 8.10
C LEU A 24 -12.93 -17.94 8.49
N ALA A 25 -11.99 -18.89 8.58
CA ALA A 25 -12.29 -20.26 8.98
C ALA A 25 -12.84 -20.35 10.42
N ALA A 26 -12.36 -19.50 11.33
CA ALA A 26 -12.86 -19.41 12.71
C ALA A 26 -14.25 -18.75 12.83
N GLY A 27 -14.78 -18.19 11.75
CA GLY A 27 -16.12 -17.59 11.72
C GLY A 27 -16.14 -16.06 11.79
N GLY A 28 -14.97 -15.43 11.69
CA GLY A 28 -14.86 -13.98 11.50
C GLY A 28 -15.38 -13.55 10.13
N ASN A 29 -15.78 -12.29 10.04
CA ASN A 29 -16.21 -11.67 8.78
C ASN A 29 -15.01 -11.17 7.96
N ALA A 30 -15.26 -10.58 6.77
CA ALA A 30 -14.20 -10.03 5.91
C ALA A 30 -13.37 -8.94 6.61
N PHE A 31 -13.97 -8.17 7.51
CA PHE A 31 -13.28 -7.09 8.24
C PHE A 31 -12.37 -7.64 9.32
N ASP A 32 -12.80 -8.67 10.06
CA ASP A 32 -11.97 -9.39 11.01
C ASP A 32 -10.73 -10.01 10.33
N ALA A 33 -10.97 -10.67 9.19
CA ALA A 33 -9.88 -11.25 8.39
C ALA A 33 -8.90 -10.21 7.88
N ALA A 34 -9.42 -9.07 7.42
CA ALA A 34 -8.60 -7.94 6.96
C ALA A 34 -7.76 -7.34 8.10
N ILE A 35 -8.32 -7.21 9.32
CA ILE A 35 -7.61 -6.77 10.53
C ILE A 35 -6.49 -7.75 10.89
N ALA A 36 -6.77 -9.04 10.90
CA ALA A 36 -5.75 -10.05 11.21
C ALA A 36 -4.62 -10.08 10.18
N ALA A 37 -4.95 -9.96 8.90
CA ALA A 37 -3.98 -9.83 7.82
C ALA A 37 -3.15 -8.55 7.97
N LEU A 38 -3.76 -7.44 8.39
CA LEU A 38 -3.07 -6.16 8.59
C LEU A 38 -2.09 -6.22 9.77
N TRP A 39 -2.44 -6.84 10.90
CA TRP A 39 -1.49 -7.12 11.98
C TRP A 39 -0.34 -8.01 11.51
N MET A 40 -0.65 -9.07 10.76
CA MET A 40 0.36 -9.97 10.23
C MET A 40 1.29 -9.28 9.22
N SER A 41 0.81 -8.32 8.43
CA SER A 41 1.66 -7.58 7.48
C SER A 41 2.77 -6.79 8.19
N CYS A 42 2.52 -6.28 9.39
CA CYS A 42 3.56 -5.62 10.21
C CYS A 42 4.66 -6.59 10.66
N VAL A 43 4.38 -7.89 10.72
CA VAL A 43 5.35 -8.95 11.09
C VAL A 43 6.02 -9.54 9.86
N ALA A 44 5.22 -9.88 8.85
CA ALA A 44 5.68 -10.63 7.68
C ALA A 44 6.16 -9.74 6.53
N GLU A 45 5.79 -8.46 6.51
CA GLU A 45 6.15 -7.49 5.47
C GLU A 45 6.73 -6.19 6.08
N PRO A 46 7.69 -6.26 7.03
CA PRO A 46 8.10 -5.10 7.86
C PRO A 46 8.75 -3.96 7.04
N VAL A 47 9.11 -4.23 5.79
CA VAL A 47 9.61 -3.25 4.82
C VAL A 47 8.49 -2.43 4.19
N LEU A 48 7.26 -2.98 4.15
CA LEU A 48 6.10 -2.39 3.46
C LEU A 48 5.03 -1.90 4.43
N ALA A 49 4.94 -2.51 5.62
CA ALA A 49 3.97 -2.19 6.66
C ALA A 49 4.62 -2.20 8.05
N SER A 50 4.25 -1.28 8.92
CA SER A 50 4.74 -1.22 10.30
C SER A 50 3.70 -0.56 11.21
N LEU A 51 3.81 -0.74 12.53
CA LEU A 51 2.98 0.01 13.50
C LEU A 51 3.15 1.53 13.35
N GLY A 52 4.33 1.95 12.88
CA GLY A 52 4.64 3.36 12.60
C GLY A 52 4.13 3.87 11.24
N GLY A 53 3.38 3.06 10.48
CA GLY A 53 2.84 3.41 9.17
C GLY A 53 1.42 3.98 9.18
N GLY A 54 0.76 3.92 8.02
CA GLY A 54 -0.62 4.33 7.84
C GLY A 54 -1.21 3.82 6.52
N GLY A 55 -2.50 4.10 6.28
CA GLY A 55 -3.15 3.62 5.07
C GLY A 55 -4.63 3.96 4.97
N PHE A 56 -5.31 3.23 4.09
CA PHE A 56 -6.73 3.35 3.82
C PHE A 56 -7.38 1.99 3.72
N CYS A 57 -8.60 1.87 4.25
CA CYS A 57 -9.45 0.70 4.08
C CYS A 57 -10.79 1.12 3.46
N LEU A 58 -11.11 0.60 2.30
CA LEU A 58 -12.46 0.60 1.76
C LEU A 58 -13.19 -0.61 2.30
N THR A 59 -14.33 -0.38 2.92
CA THR A 59 -15.25 -1.41 3.39
C THR A 59 -16.55 -1.36 2.61
N HIS A 60 -17.11 -2.53 2.31
CA HIS A 60 -18.46 -2.69 1.81
C HIS A 60 -19.15 -3.77 2.65
N GLY A 61 -20.24 -3.41 3.32
CA GLY A 61 -21.06 -4.34 4.08
C GLY A 61 -22.11 -5.02 3.20
N ALA A 62 -22.50 -6.25 3.52
CA ALA A 62 -23.57 -6.98 2.84
C ALA A 62 -24.90 -6.21 2.75
N GLY A 63 -25.12 -5.24 3.65
CA GLY A 63 -26.25 -4.30 3.61
C GLY A 63 -26.12 -3.14 2.61
N GLY A 64 -25.04 -3.09 1.82
CA GLY A 64 -24.83 -2.09 0.77
C GLY A 64 -24.15 -0.80 1.25
N ASP A 65 -23.79 -0.69 2.53
CA ASP A 65 -23.07 0.46 3.07
C ASP A 65 -21.57 0.36 2.78
N SER A 66 -21.01 1.43 2.26
CA SER A 66 -19.57 1.51 1.95
C SER A 66 -18.94 2.71 2.61
N ARG A 67 -17.73 2.55 3.16
CA ARG A 67 -16.94 3.61 3.81
C ARG A 67 -15.47 3.46 3.47
N ILE A 68 -14.77 4.58 3.48
CA ILE A 68 -13.31 4.64 3.52
C ILE A 68 -12.90 5.02 4.94
N TYR A 69 -12.12 4.17 5.58
CA TYR A 69 -11.38 4.48 6.80
C TYR A 69 -10.01 5.04 6.39
N ASP A 70 -9.83 6.35 6.56
CA ASP A 70 -8.58 7.05 6.30
C ASP A 70 -7.77 7.12 7.61
N PHE A 71 -6.80 6.26 7.72
CA PHE A 71 -5.79 6.23 8.79
C PHE A 71 -4.39 6.45 8.22
N PHE A 72 -4.27 7.26 7.17
CA PHE A 72 -2.97 7.62 6.61
C PHE A 72 -2.22 8.58 7.54
N ALA A 73 -0.95 8.82 7.24
CA ALA A 73 -0.11 9.68 8.05
C ALA A 73 -0.61 11.13 8.07
N GLN A 74 -0.35 11.83 9.18
CA GLN A 74 -0.69 13.23 9.37
C GLN A 74 0.57 14.03 9.66
N THR A 75 0.70 15.22 9.08
CA THR A 75 1.83 16.10 9.37
C THR A 75 1.78 16.58 10.81
N PRO A 76 2.94 16.79 11.45
CA PRO A 76 3.02 17.28 12.82
C PRO A 76 2.35 18.67 12.99
N ARG A 77 1.89 18.95 14.19
CA ARG A 77 1.28 20.23 14.58
C ARG A 77 2.29 21.36 14.72
N ARG A 78 3.55 21.00 14.91
CA ARG A 78 4.67 21.92 15.02
C ARG A 78 5.81 21.48 14.14
N ARG A 79 6.61 22.45 13.73
CA ARG A 79 7.82 22.20 12.95
C ARG A 79 9.02 22.60 13.78
N ARG A 80 10.01 21.69 13.88
CA ARG A 80 11.31 21.98 14.51
C ARG A 80 12.13 22.86 13.57
N ALA A 81 13.05 23.65 14.12
CA ALA A 81 13.96 24.45 13.29
C ALA A 81 14.83 23.54 12.40
N PRO A 82 15.03 23.85 11.10
CA PRO A 82 15.72 22.96 10.15
C PRO A 82 17.10 22.47 10.63
N ALA A 83 17.85 23.30 11.35
CA ALA A 83 19.17 22.93 11.87
C ALA A 83 19.13 21.88 13.00
N GLU A 84 17.96 21.60 13.55
CA GLU A 84 17.76 20.63 14.63
C GLU A 84 17.11 19.34 14.15
N VAL A 85 16.77 19.25 12.86
CA VAL A 85 16.02 18.14 12.29
C VAL A 85 16.97 17.07 11.74
N ASP A 86 16.79 15.82 12.17
CA ASP A 86 17.44 14.66 11.55
C ASP A 86 16.70 14.28 10.25
N PHE A 87 17.19 14.81 9.13
CA PHE A 87 16.58 14.65 7.82
C PHE A 87 17.68 14.49 6.76
N GLN A 88 17.95 13.24 6.36
CA GLN A 88 19.12 12.88 5.56
C GLN A 88 18.70 12.28 4.22
N PRO A 89 19.29 12.73 3.09
CA PRO A 89 19.02 12.13 1.79
C PRO A 89 19.64 10.74 1.68
N ILE A 90 18.91 9.83 1.05
CA ILE A 90 19.36 8.50 0.69
C ILE A 90 18.89 8.13 -0.70
N TYR A 91 19.62 7.26 -1.39
CA TYR A 91 19.30 6.81 -2.74
C TYR A 91 19.16 5.29 -2.77
N ALA A 92 18.02 4.81 -3.26
CA ALA A 92 17.76 3.40 -3.52
C ALA A 92 18.02 3.11 -5.00
N ASP A 93 18.80 2.08 -5.29
CA ASP A 93 19.15 1.64 -6.64
C ASP A 93 18.33 0.41 -7.02
N PHE A 94 17.42 0.56 -8.01
CA PHE A 94 16.62 -0.51 -8.56
C PHE A 94 17.27 -1.17 -9.80
N GLY A 95 18.53 -0.85 -10.08
CA GLY A 95 19.31 -1.37 -11.20
C GLY A 95 19.10 -0.60 -12.51
N VAL A 96 17.86 -0.35 -12.91
CA VAL A 96 17.50 0.42 -14.12
C VAL A 96 17.11 1.87 -13.80
N THR A 97 16.89 2.19 -12.53
CA THR A 97 16.55 3.52 -12.05
C THR A 97 16.97 3.71 -10.59
N THR A 98 17.42 4.91 -10.25
CA THR A 98 17.78 5.30 -8.88
C THR A 98 16.72 6.25 -8.33
N GLN A 99 16.43 6.14 -7.03
CA GLN A 99 15.41 6.93 -6.39
C GLN A 99 15.91 7.57 -5.09
N GLY A 100 15.71 8.88 -4.92
CA GLY A 100 16.03 9.62 -3.71
C GLY A 100 14.90 9.59 -2.69
N PHE A 101 15.26 9.48 -1.40
CA PHE A 101 14.39 9.60 -0.24
C PHE A 101 15.06 10.43 0.83
N HIS A 102 14.30 10.82 1.84
CA HIS A 102 14.88 11.31 3.08
C HIS A 102 14.49 10.40 4.24
N ILE A 103 15.46 10.13 5.11
CA ILE A 103 15.34 9.31 6.31
C ILE A 103 15.78 10.10 7.54
N GLY A 104 15.80 9.48 8.70
CA GLY A 104 15.99 10.11 9.99
C GLY A 104 14.65 10.36 10.69
N VAL A 105 14.70 10.62 11.97
CA VAL A 105 13.46 10.80 12.79
C VAL A 105 12.66 12.02 12.36
N GLY A 106 13.30 13.02 11.76
CA GLY A 106 12.64 14.19 11.16
C GLY A 106 11.85 13.89 9.90
N ALA A 107 12.04 12.74 9.27
CA ALA A 107 11.24 12.31 8.12
C ALA A 107 9.92 11.63 8.53
N ALA A 108 9.70 11.36 9.83
CA ALA A 108 8.51 10.70 10.32
C ALA A 108 7.31 11.64 10.46
N ALA A 109 6.16 11.24 9.91
CA ALA A 109 4.85 11.84 10.16
C ALA A 109 4.11 11.08 11.26
N THR A 110 3.06 11.68 11.84
CA THR A 110 2.20 11.03 12.83
C THR A 110 1.59 9.76 12.25
N PRO A 111 1.90 8.58 12.81
CA PRO A 111 1.43 7.31 12.28
C PRO A 111 -0.06 7.09 12.56
N GLY A 112 -0.73 6.36 11.66
CA GLY A 112 -2.17 6.14 11.78
C GLY A 112 -2.61 4.68 11.85
N LEU A 113 -1.72 3.72 11.51
CA LEU A 113 -2.08 2.32 11.32
C LEU A 113 -2.81 1.73 12.53
N VAL A 114 -2.26 1.86 13.72
CA VAL A 114 -2.83 1.27 14.95
C VAL A 114 -4.22 1.87 15.23
N ARG A 115 -4.36 3.20 15.15
CA ARG A 115 -5.67 3.87 15.32
C ARG A 115 -6.68 3.39 14.27
N GLY A 116 -6.24 3.17 13.02
CA GLY A 116 -7.05 2.65 11.93
C GLY A 116 -7.57 1.25 12.19
N ILE A 117 -6.72 0.36 12.64
CA ILE A 117 -7.10 -1.02 13.00
C ILE A 117 -8.17 -1.03 14.09
N PHE A 118 -7.95 -0.29 15.17
CA PHE A 118 -8.94 -0.24 16.26
C PHE A 118 -10.23 0.46 15.87
N ALA A 119 -10.18 1.49 15.01
CA ALA A 119 -11.38 2.14 14.48
C ALA A 119 -12.20 1.17 13.59
N LEU A 120 -11.53 0.46 12.69
CA LEU A 120 -12.17 -0.56 11.84
C LEU A 120 -12.79 -1.69 12.69
N HIS A 121 -12.06 -2.17 13.69
CA HIS A 121 -12.57 -3.21 14.61
C HIS A 121 -13.81 -2.74 15.38
N ARG A 122 -13.81 -1.55 15.96
CA ARG A 122 -14.98 -0.99 16.66
C ARG A 122 -16.19 -0.85 15.76
N ALA A 123 -15.99 -0.52 14.48
CA ALA A 123 -17.08 -0.28 13.54
C ALA A 123 -17.61 -1.55 12.86
N ARG A 124 -16.76 -2.53 12.60
CA ARG A 124 -17.03 -3.68 11.70
C ARG A 124 -16.63 -5.04 12.26
N GLY A 125 -15.82 -5.09 13.32
CA GLY A 125 -15.34 -6.32 13.90
C GLY A 125 -16.45 -7.13 14.56
N SER A 126 -16.35 -8.44 14.48
CA SER A 126 -17.27 -9.40 15.12
C SER A 126 -16.56 -10.29 16.14
N LEU A 127 -15.25 -10.49 15.99
CA LEU A 127 -14.43 -11.26 16.92
C LEU A 127 -13.61 -10.35 17.85
N PRO A 128 -13.22 -10.83 19.05
CA PRO A 128 -12.36 -10.06 19.94
C PRO A 128 -11.01 -9.73 19.30
N MET A 129 -10.47 -8.53 19.51
CA MET A 129 -9.17 -8.10 18.97
C MET A 129 -8.05 -9.09 19.27
N ARG A 130 -8.07 -9.71 20.46
CA ARG A 130 -7.08 -10.71 20.87
C ARG A 130 -7.02 -11.94 19.97
N GLU A 131 -8.14 -12.34 19.40
CA GLU A 131 -8.19 -13.45 18.44
C GLU A 131 -7.60 -13.00 17.09
N LEU A 132 -7.88 -11.76 16.66
CA LEU A 132 -7.43 -11.22 15.39
C LEU A 132 -5.92 -10.99 15.34
N VAL A 133 -5.32 -10.58 16.45
CA VAL A 133 -3.86 -10.33 16.52
C VAL A 133 -3.06 -11.61 16.85
N GLY A 134 -3.70 -12.64 17.40
CA GLY A 134 -3.04 -13.86 17.84
C GLY A 134 -2.09 -14.49 16.81
N PRO A 135 -2.48 -14.68 15.55
CA PRO A 135 -1.60 -15.19 14.51
C PRO A 135 -0.32 -14.34 14.33
N ALA A 136 -0.42 -13.02 14.40
CA ALA A 136 0.71 -12.10 14.26
C ALA A 136 1.68 -12.19 15.46
N ILE A 137 1.15 -12.26 16.69
CA ILE A 137 1.95 -12.48 17.90
C ILE A 137 2.73 -13.79 17.80
N ALA A 138 2.06 -14.88 17.42
CA ALA A 138 2.69 -16.19 17.27
C ALA A 138 3.78 -16.19 16.19
N ALA A 139 3.56 -15.49 15.08
CA ALA A 139 4.54 -15.37 14.01
C ALA A 139 5.74 -14.50 14.40
N ALA A 140 5.54 -13.39 15.10
CA ALA A 140 6.61 -12.52 15.58
C ALA A 140 7.52 -13.25 16.60
N ALA A 141 6.94 -13.98 17.54
CA ALA A 141 7.68 -14.77 18.53
C ALA A 141 8.32 -16.01 17.92
N GLY A 142 7.58 -16.76 17.09
CA GLY A 142 8.03 -18.03 16.52
C GLY A 142 8.92 -17.90 15.29
N GLY A 143 8.91 -16.75 14.66
CA GLY A 143 9.71 -16.42 13.48
C GLY A 143 9.00 -16.63 12.15
N VAL A 144 9.35 -15.77 11.20
CA VAL A 144 8.91 -15.77 9.80
C VAL A 144 10.10 -16.06 8.89
N THR A 145 9.88 -16.86 7.85
CA THR A 145 10.91 -17.12 6.84
C THR A 145 10.89 -15.99 5.81
N ILE A 146 12.06 -15.38 5.58
CA ILE A 146 12.23 -14.30 4.60
C ILE A 146 12.07 -14.85 3.19
N THR A 147 11.18 -14.25 2.43
CA THR A 147 10.95 -14.61 1.03
C THR A 147 12.01 -14.00 0.11
N PRO A 148 12.22 -14.53 -1.12
CA PRO A 148 13.08 -13.90 -2.11
C PRO A 148 12.71 -12.43 -2.39
N PHE A 149 11.41 -12.11 -2.39
CA PHE A 149 10.93 -10.76 -2.60
C PHE A 149 11.34 -9.79 -1.48
N GLN A 150 11.20 -10.21 -0.21
CA GLN A 150 11.65 -9.41 0.93
C GLN A 150 13.16 -9.20 0.94
N ALA A 151 13.93 -10.25 0.63
CA ALA A 151 15.38 -10.16 0.51
C ALA A 151 15.79 -9.17 -0.61
N TYR A 152 15.09 -9.21 -1.75
CA TYR A 152 15.30 -8.24 -2.83
C TYR A 152 15.01 -6.80 -2.36
N LEU A 153 13.87 -6.56 -1.70
CA LEU A 153 13.56 -5.23 -1.15
C LEU A 153 14.67 -4.74 -0.22
N LEU A 154 15.08 -5.57 0.72
CA LEU A 154 16.18 -5.22 1.66
C LEU A 154 17.51 -4.96 0.94
N SER A 155 17.78 -5.62 -0.20
CA SER A 155 18.99 -5.33 -0.98
C SER A 155 18.95 -3.93 -1.61
N VAL A 156 17.75 -3.45 -2.00
CA VAL A 156 17.56 -2.12 -2.62
C VAL A 156 17.60 -0.99 -1.58
N ILE A 157 16.92 -1.18 -0.44
CA ILE A 157 16.77 -0.14 0.59
C ILE A 157 17.52 -0.44 1.88
N GLY A 158 18.46 -1.38 1.85
CA GLY A 158 19.27 -1.82 2.99
C GLY A 158 19.92 -0.71 3.81
N PRO A 159 20.46 0.36 3.21
CA PRO A 159 20.98 1.49 3.95
C PRO A 159 20.00 2.12 4.96
N ILE A 160 18.67 2.10 4.70
CA ILE A 160 17.65 2.55 5.64
C ILE A 160 17.59 1.61 6.84
N TYR A 161 17.59 0.30 6.58
CA TYR A 161 17.43 -0.77 7.58
C TYR A 161 18.71 -1.08 8.37
N THR A 162 19.80 -0.40 8.04
CA THR A 162 21.07 -0.43 8.79
C THR A 162 21.50 0.95 9.30
N HIS A 163 20.65 1.96 9.15
CA HIS A 163 20.97 3.35 9.49
C HIS A 163 21.24 3.54 10.98
N THR A 164 20.33 3.09 11.86
CA THR A 164 20.52 3.15 13.30
C THR A 164 21.03 1.82 13.88
N PRO A 165 21.68 1.82 15.05
CA PRO A 165 22.07 0.58 15.73
C PRO A 165 20.88 -0.36 15.99
N ALA A 166 19.70 0.18 16.37
CA ALA A 166 18.50 -0.59 16.62
C ALA A 166 17.94 -1.23 15.34
N ALA A 167 17.88 -0.49 14.22
CA ALA A 167 17.48 -1.03 12.92
C ALA A 167 18.47 -2.11 12.45
N ARG A 168 19.76 -1.84 12.55
CA ARG A 168 20.82 -2.83 12.22
C ARG A 168 20.68 -4.10 13.06
N ALA A 169 20.46 -3.99 14.35
CA ALA A 169 20.28 -5.16 15.22
C ALA A 169 19.07 -6.00 14.79
N LEU A 170 17.96 -5.35 14.42
CA LEU A 170 16.73 -6.02 14.03
C LEU A 170 16.82 -6.67 12.64
N PHE A 171 17.32 -5.96 11.62
CA PHE A 171 17.25 -6.37 10.21
C PHE A 171 18.51 -7.09 9.69
N THR A 172 19.44 -7.44 10.59
CA THR A 172 20.62 -8.24 10.23
C THR A 172 20.72 -9.49 11.09
N VAL A 173 21.41 -10.50 10.55
CA VAL A 173 21.81 -11.71 11.26
C VAL A 173 23.33 -11.82 11.32
N GLU A 174 23.84 -12.59 12.27
CA GLU A 174 25.27 -12.88 12.34
C GLU A 174 25.69 -13.77 11.16
N ASP A 175 26.82 -13.45 10.55
CA ASP A 175 27.35 -14.10 9.36
C ASP A 175 28.89 -14.31 9.53
N GLY A 176 29.25 -15.13 10.50
CA GLY A 176 30.66 -15.42 10.88
C GLY A 176 31.33 -14.29 11.65
N ALA A 177 32.66 -14.23 11.58
CA ALA A 177 33.47 -13.19 12.19
C ALA A 177 34.38 -12.51 11.15
N ASP A 178 34.78 -11.29 11.42
CA ASP A 178 35.80 -10.59 10.65
C ASP A 178 37.22 -11.10 10.99
N GLU A 179 38.23 -10.54 10.32
CA GLU A 179 39.64 -10.91 10.54
C GLU A 179 40.13 -10.62 11.97
N ALA A 180 39.45 -9.74 12.69
CA ALA A 180 39.75 -9.41 14.09
C ALA A 180 38.94 -10.27 15.10
N GLY A 181 38.08 -11.18 14.60
CA GLY A 181 37.22 -12.04 15.42
C GLY A 181 35.92 -11.38 15.90
N ALA A 182 35.59 -10.18 15.44
CA ALA A 182 34.34 -9.53 15.79
C ALA A 182 33.19 -10.10 14.95
N PRO A 183 31.95 -10.22 15.51
CA PRO A 183 30.80 -10.74 14.78
C PRO A 183 30.50 -9.90 13.55
N ARG A 184 30.57 -10.49 12.35
CA ARG A 184 30.11 -9.89 11.11
C ARG A 184 28.59 -10.06 11.00
N ARG A 185 27.88 -9.04 10.53
CA ARG A 185 26.44 -9.07 10.35
C ARG A 185 26.08 -8.74 8.89
N ARG A 186 25.06 -9.42 8.36
CA ARG A 186 24.48 -9.15 7.05
C ARG A 186 22.98 -8.92 7.15
N LEU A 187 22.41 -8.18 6.19
CA LEU A 187 20.97 -8.08 6.03
C LEU A 187 20.33 -9.46 5.85
N TRP A 188 19.06 -9.56 6.22
CA TRP A 188 18.26 -10.77 5.99
C TRP A 188 18.29 -11.18 4.53
N GLN A 189 18.38 -12.47 4.29
CA GLN A 189 18.36 -13.09 2.96
C GLN A 189 17.20 -14.09 2.86
N ALA A 190 16.87 -14.48 1.62
CA ALA A 190 15.85 -15.49 1.37
C ALA A 190 16.18 -16.80 2.10
N GLY A 191 15.21 -17.33 2.83
CA GLY A 191 15.38 -18.54 3.63
C GLY A 191 15.76 -18.29 5.09
N ASP A 192 16.24 -17.11 5.47
CA ASP A 192 16.49 -16.79 6.88
C ASP A 192 15.16 -16.85 7.67
N ARG A 193 15.22 -17.43 8.87
CA ARG A 193 14.12 -17.42 9.82
C ARG A 193 14.39 -16.35 10.88
N VAL A 194 13.54 -15.35 10.94
CA VAL A 194 13.74 -14.18 11.81
C VAL A 194 12.60 -14.04 12.81
N THR A 195 12.92 -13.73 14.04
CA THR A 195 11.98 -13.47 15.14
C THR A 195 12.01 -11.99 15.51
N ASN A 196 10.92 -11.51 16.09
CA ASN A 196 10.82 -10.15 16.62
C ASN A 196 10.02 -10.19 17.94
N PRO A 197 10.66 -10.59 19.05
CA PRO A 197 9.98 -10.72 20.35
C PRO A 197 9.43 -9.38 20.86
N ASP A 198 10.15 -8.26 20.64
CA ASP A 198 9.68 -6.93 21.03
C ASP A 198 8.35 -6.59 20.30
N LEU A 199 8.22 -6.97 19.04
CA LEU A 199 6.96 -6.78 18.30
C LEU A 199 5.86 -7.70 18.82
N ALA A 200 6.18 -8.94 19.17
CA ALA A 200 5.20 -9.86 19.78
C ALA A 200 4.64 -9.28 21.09
N ASP A 201 5.50 -8.79 21.96
CA ASP A 201 5.14 -8.18 23.25
C ASP A 201 4.31 -6.88 23.04
N ALA A 202 4.72 -6.04 22.08
CA ALA A 202 3.98 -4.82 21.75
C ALA A 202 2.57 -5.11 21.18
N LEU A 203 2.43 -6.13 20.33
CA LEU A 203 1.14 -6.57 19.79
C LEU A 203 0.23 -7.14 20.89
N ASP A 204 0.77 -7.95 21.81
CA ASP A 204 0.00 -8.48 22.95
C ASP A 204 -0.44 -7.34 23.90
N ALA A 205 0.43 -6.37 24.17
CA ALA A 205 0.09 -5.20 24.97
C ALA A 205 -1.02 -4.36 24.31
N LEU A 206 -0.91 -4.09 23.00
CA LEU A 206 -1.95 -3.39 22.24
C LEU A 206 -3.29 -4.12 22.26
N ALA A 207 -3.28 -5.45 22.16
CA ALA A 207 -4.51 -6.25 22.23
C ALA A 207 -5.21 -6.18 23.59
N ARG A 208 -4.45 -6.02 24.69
CA ARG A 208 -4.97 -5.92 26.07
C ARG A 208 -5.37 -4.50 26.47
N GLU A 209 -4.58 -3.51 26.07
CA GLU A 209 -4.67 -2.14 26.58
C GLU A 209 -5.32 -1.18 25.58
N GLY A 210 -5.42 -1.61 24.31
CA GLY A 210 -6.03 -0.80 23.25
C GLY A 210 -5.08 0.23 22.63
N ASP A 211 -5.64 1.06 21.77
CA ASP A 211 -4.88 2.04 20.99
C ASP A 211 -4.40 3.25 21.82
N ALA A 212 -4.90 3.44 23.06
CA ALA A 212 -4.37 4.42 24.01
C ALA A 212 -2.88 4.17 24.37
N LEU A 213 -2.43 2.89 24.40
CA LEU A 213 -1.02 2.56 24.59
C LEU A 213 -0.11 3.21 23.53
N PHE A 214 -0.60 3.36 22.29
CA PHE A 214 0.15 3.91 21.16
C PHE A 214 0.00 5.44 21.03
N TYR A 215 -1.15 6.00 21.40
CA TYR A 215 -1.46 7.41 21.14
C TYR A 215 -1.59 8.26 22.40
N GLY A 216 -1.55 7.65 23.59
CA GLY A 216 -1.84 8.31 24.86
C GLY A 216 -3.34 8.45 25.13
N ASP A 217 -3.68 8.80 26.35
CA ASP A 217 -5.05 9.06 26.80
C ASP A 217 -5.52 10.47 26.39
N ASP A 218 -6.85 10.65 26.31
CA ASP A 218 -7.47 11.93 25.93
C ASP A 218 -7.51 12.96 27.11
N ASP A 219 -6.86 12.68 28.24
CA ASP A 219 -6.85 13.51 29.45
C ASP A 219 -6.00 14.78 29.36
N GLY A 220 -5.21 14.94 28.30
CA GLY A 220 -4.34 16.10 28.07
C GLY A 220 -3.02 16.09 28.83
N GLY A 221 -2.77 15.05 29.65
CA GLY A 221 -1.51 14.85 30.36
C GLY A 221 -0.36 14.36 29.48
N PRO A 222 0.89 14.33 29.99
CA PRO A 222 1.97 13.65 29.31
C PRO A 222 1.67 12.15 29.20
N PRO A 223 2.14 11.45 28.13
CA PRO A 223 1.96 10.02 28.03
C PRO A 223 2.55 9.28 29.22
N ALA A 224 1.84 8.28 29.74
CA ALA A 224 2.30 7.51 30.88
C ALA A 224 3.66 6.83 30.57
N PRO A 225 4.60 6.81 31.52
CA PRO A 225 5.86 6.09 31.34
C PRO A 225 5.63 4.63 30.96
N GLY A 226 6.40 4.13 29.99
CA GLY A 226 6.28 2.76 29.49
C GLY A 226 5.30 2.58 28.33
N THR A 227 4.52 3.61 27.97
CA THR A 227 3.66 3.56 26.77
C THR A 227 4.45 3.79 25.48
N ILE A 228 3.93 3.28 24.36
CA ILE A 228 4.50 3.49 23.01
C ILE A 228 4.46 5.00 22.68
N ALA A 229 3.40 5.71 23.07
CA ALA A 229 3.30 7.16 22.92
C ALA A 229 4.48 7.90 23.56
N ALA A 230 4.85 7.51 24.79
CA ALA A 230 6.00 8.08 25.49
C ALA A 230 7.33 7.74 24.79
N ALA A 231 7.45 6.54 24.25
CA ALA A 231 8.64 6.09 23.53
C ALA A 231 8.82 6.87 22.21
N ILE A 232 7.76 7.08 21.42
CA ILE A 232 7.79 7.87 20.19
C ILE A 232 8.14 9.33 20.49
N SER A 233 7.46 9.95 21.48
CA SER A 233 7.69 11.35 21.84
C SER A 233 9.13 11.58 22.28
N ARG A 234 9.69 10.66 23.07
CA ARG A 234 11.10 10.73 23.52
C ARG A 234 12.06 10.52 22.36
N LEU A 235 11.86 9.49 21.53
CA LEU A 235 12.68 9.23 20.34
C LEU A 235 12.74 10.46 19.44
N SER A 236 11.60 11.11 19.22
CA SER A 236 11.49 12.32 18.42
C SER A 236 12.23 13.51 19.07
N ALA A 237 12.05 13.72 20.37
CA ALA A 237 12.69 14.81 21.10
C ALA A 237 14.23 14.68 21.13
N ASP A 238 14.73 13.47 21.36
CA ASP A 238 16.17 13.18 21.55
C ASP A 238 16.94 13.13 20.23
N HIS A 239 16.26 12.82 19.11
CA HIS A 239 16.88 12.56 17.82
C HIS A 239 16.38 13.46 16.69
N GLY A 240 15.92 14.67 16.96
CA GLY A 240 15.62 15.67 15.93
C GLY A 240 14.36 15.36 15.10
N GLY A 241 13.37 14.72 15.70
CA GLY A 241 12.05 14.53 15.08
C GLY A 241 11.09 15.69 15.35
N HIS A 242 9.99 15.76 14.59
CA HIS A 242 8.94 16.76 14.75
C HIS A 242 7.84 16.33 15.71
N LEU A 243 7.64 15.01 15.88
CA LEU A 243 6.51 14.43 16.62
C LEU A 243 6.59 14.70 18.12
N ASP A 244 5.46 15.08 18.70
CA ASP A 244 5.29 15.16 20.14
C ASP A 244 4.05 14.38 20.62
N ALA A 245 3.78 14.41 21.91
CA ALA A 245 2.65 13.72 22.50
C ALA A 245 1.29 14.29 22.04
N ASP A 246 1.23 15.56 21.69
CA ASP A 246 0.01 16.20 21.20
C ASP A 246 -0.33 15.75 19.79
N ASP A 247 0.68 15.49 18.94
CA ASP A 247 0.48 14.93 17.61
C ASP A 247 -0.16 13.53 17.69
N LEU A 248 0.36 12.68 18.55
CA LEU A 248 -0.16 11.32 18.75
C LEU A 248 -1.59 11.36 19.33
N ARG A 249 -1.80 12.11 20.41
CA ARG A 249 -3.09 12.21 21.10
C ARG A 249 -4.19 12.79 20.22
N SER A 250 -3.86 13.79 19.41
CA SER A 250 -4.84 14.43 18.52
C SER A 250 -5.15 13.64 17.26
N TYR A 251 -4.36 12.63 16.93
CA TYR A 251 -4.58 11.82 15.73
C TYR A 251 -5.92 11.09 15.77
N ARG A 252 -6.68 11.13 14.66
CA ARG A 252 -7.97 10.43 14.50
C ARG A 252 -8.03 9.72 13.15
N THR A 253 -8.58 8.52 13.13
CA THR A 253 -9.04 7.90 11.87
C THR A 253 -10.24 8.67 11.35
N LEU A 254 -10.27 8.97 10.05
CA LEU A 254 -11.37 9.70 9.43
C LEU A 254 -12.22 8.72 8.60
N GLU A 255 -13.52 8.72 8.83
CA GLU A 255 -14.46 8.03 7.95
C GLU A 255 -14.84 8.97 6.79
N ARG A 256 -14.73 8.45 5.56
CA ARG A 256 -15.05 9.21 4.35
C ARG A 256 -16.03 8.45 3.48
N GLU A 257 -16.88 9.19 2.75
CA GLU A 257 -17.63 8.62 1.64
C GLU A 257 -16.65 8.26 0.51
N PRO A 258 -16.74 7.04 -0.06
CA PRO A 258 -15.95 6.68 -1.23
C PRO A 258 -16.24 7.58 -2.43
N LEU A 259 -15.23 7.89 -3.24
CA LEU A 259 -15.42 8.45 -4.57
C LEU A 259 -16.16 7.44 -5.44
N ARG A 260 -17.27 7.86 -6.06
CA ARG A 260 -18.11 7.02 -6.92
C ARG A 260 -17.90 7.39 -8.39
N LEU A 261 -17.78 6.38 -9.25
CA LEU A 261 -17.60 6.54 -10.70
C LEU A 261 -18.40 5.46 -11.43
N GLY A 262 -19.19 5.86 -12.44
CA GLY A 262 -19.72 4.94 -13.45
C GLY A 262 -18.72 4.74 -14.58
N TYR A 263 -18.47 3.51 -14.98
CA TYR A 263 -17.64 3.18 -16.14
C TYR A 263 -18.17 1.94 -16.85
N ARG A 264 -18.62 2.09 -18.11
CA ARG A 264 -19.31 1.05 -18.89
C ARG A 264 -20.54 0.51 -18.13
N ASP A 265 -20.60 -0.81 -17.96
CA ASP A 265 -21.61 -1.56 -17.22
C ASP A 265 -21.21 -1.87 -15.77
N ALA A 266 -20.42 -0.97 -15.18
CA ALA A 266 -19.99 -1.10 -13.78
C ALA A 266 -19.99 0.26 -13.08
N HIS A 267 -20.14 0.22 -11.75
CA HIS A 267 -19.83 1.37 -10.90
C HIS A 267 -18.69 1.01 -9.94
N LEU A 268 -17.84 1.98 -9.71
CA LEU A 268 -16.65 1.82 -8.90
C LEU A 268 -16.73 2.71 -7.67
N LEU A 269 -16.18 2.20 -6.56
CA LEU A 269 -15.88 2.94 -5.36
C LEU A 269 -14.38 2.96 -5.15
N THR A 270 -13.80 4.11 -4.88
CA THR A 270 -12.37 4.24 -4.61
C THR A 270 -12.06 5.38 -3.65
N ASN A 271 -10.79 5.61 -3.36
CA ASN A 271 -10.34 6.55 -2.35
C ASN A 271 -10.57 8.02 -2.78
N PRO A 272 -11.28 8.82 -1.96
CA PRO A 272 -11.51 10.25 -2.24
C PRO A 272 -10.31 11.11 -1.85
N PRO A 273 -10.27 12.40 -2.22
CA PRO A 273 -9.31 13.36 -1.69
C PRO A 273 -9.30 13.39 -0.14
N PRO A 274 -8.11 13.67 0.50
CA PRO A 274 -6.88 14.17 -0.09
C PRO A 274 -6.01 13.09 -0.77
N ALA A 275 -6.44 11.81 -0.76
CA ALA A 275 -5.76 10.79 -1.55
C ALA A 275 -5.97 11.07 -3.05
N SER A 276 -4.88 11.04 -3.79
CA SER A 276 -4.88 11.38 -5.21
C SER A 276 -5.14 10.19 -6.13
N GLY A 277 -4.83 8.98 -5.68
CA GLY A 277 -4.86 7.79 -6.52
C GLY A 277 -6.23 7.47 -7.09
N GLY A 278 -7.26 7.44 -6.26
CA GLY A 278 -8.63 7.14 -6.69
C GLY A 278 -9.17 8.18 -7.68
N LEU A 279 -8.96 9.46 -7.42
CA LEU A 279 -9.38 10.53 -8.32
C LEU A 279 -8.66 10.47 -9.68
N LEU A 280 -7.37 10.16 -9.70
CA LEU A 280 -6.59 10.04 -10.95
C LEU A 280 -6.95 8.79 -11.75
N ILE A 281 -7.35 7.69 -11.09
CA ILE A 281 -7.92 6.52 -11.76
C ILE A 281 -9.28 6.89 -12.38
N ALA A 282 -10.15 7.55 -11.63
CA ALA A 282 -11.45 8.01 -12.10
C ALA A 282 -11.32 8.96 -13.32
N PHE A 283 -10.36 9.88 -13.28
CA PHE A 283 -10.04 10.76 -14.39
C PHE A 283 -9.56 9.97 -15.63
N GLY A 284 -8.66 9.00 -15.46
CA GLY A 284 -8.20 8.15 -16.55
C GLY A 284 -9.32 7.32 -17.19
N LEU A 285 -10.20 6.72 -16.38
CA LEU A 285 -11.38 5.99 -16.88
C LEU A 285 -12.37 6.93 -17.58
N ALA A 286 -12.58 8.14 -17.06
CA ALA A 286 -13.45 9.12 -17.70
C ALA A 286 -12.91 9.57 -19.09
N LEU A 287 -11.58 9.68 -19.26
CA LEU A 287 -10.98 9.91 -20.57
C LEU A 287 -11.20 8.71 -21.51
N LEU A 288 -11.04 7.48 -21.01
CA LEU A 288 -11.27 6.26 -21.79
C LEU A 288 -12.74 6.06 -22.16
N ALA A 289 -13.68 6.61 -21.41
CA ALA A 289 -15.12 6.45 -21.67
C ALA A 289 -15.54 6.95 -23.07
N GLY A 290 -14.83 7.93 -23.65
CA GLY A 290 -15.04 8.42 -25.00
C GLY A 290 -14.49 7.54 -26.12
N HIS A 291 -13.78 6.44 -25.79
CA HIS A 291 -13.14 5.54 -26.76
C HIS A 291 -13.74 4.14 -26.68
N ASP A 292 -13.88 3.47 -27.82
CA ASP A 292 -14.26 2.05 -27.84
C ASP A 292 -13.02 1.16 -27.62
N VAL A 293 -12.61 1.05 -26.35
CA VAL A 293 -11.45 0.25 -25.94
C VAL A 293 -11.70 -1.24 -26.18
N SER A 294 -12.95 -1.69 -26.11
CA SER A 294 -13.33 -3.10 -26.32
C SER A 294 -13.12 -3.58 -27.77
N ALA A 295 -13.14 -2.66 -28.73
CA ALA A 295 -12.84 -2.97 -30.12
C ALA A 295 -11.34 -3.19 -30.39
N LEU A 296 -10.46 -2.73 -29.48
CA LEU A 296 -9.01 -2.87 -29.60
C LEU A 296 -8.56 -4.14 -28.87
N SER A 297 -7.93 -5.08 -29.57
CA SER A 297 -7.40 -6.28 -28.92
C SER A 297 -6.23 -5.97 -27.99
N PHE A 298 -5.88 -6.90 -27.08
CA PHE A 298 -4.69 -6.73 -26.22
C PHE A 298 -3.39 -6.59 -27.04
N ALA A 299 -3.34 -7.21 -28.22
CA ALA A 299 -2.21 -7.15 -29.14
C ALA A 299 -2.20 -5.92 -30.06
N ASP A 300 -3.20 -5.03 -29.94
CA ASP A 300 -3.29 -3.84 -30.76
C ASP A 300 -2.35 -2.74 -30.26
N PRO A 301 -1.42 -2.21 -31.10
CA PRO A 301 -0.59 -1.08 -30.74
C PRO A 301 -1.36 0.19 -30.34
N ASP A 302 -2.52 0.44 -30.96
CA ASP A 302 -3.34 1.61 -30.69
C ASP A 302 -3.94 1.57 -29.27
N ARG A 303 -4.25 0.36 -28.75
CA ARG A 303 -4.65 0.19 -27.35
C ARG A 303 -3.54 0.63 -26.38
N ALA A 304 -2.33 0.18 -26.61
CA ALA A 304 -1.19 0.51 -25.76
C ALA A 304 -0.85 2.01 -25.84
N ALA A 305 -0.92 2.59 -27.04
CA ALA A 305 -0.73 4.02 -27.27
C ALA A 305 -1.80 4.85 -26.56
N LEU A 306 -3.07 4.45 -26.64
CA LEU A 306 -4.18 5.11 -25.93
C LEU A 306 -3.99 5.07 -24.41
N LEU A 307 -3.61 3.92 -23.84
CA LEU A 307 -3.33 3.82 -22.40
C LEU A 307 -2.15 4.71 -21.98
N ALA A 308 -1.08 4.72 -22.77
CA ALA A 308 0.06 5.60 -22.50
C ALA A 308 -0.33 7.08 -22.57
N ALA A 309 -1.16 7.45 -23.54
CA ALA A 309 -1.69 8.80 -23.69
C ALA A 309 -2.59 9.20 -22.50
N VAL A 310 -3.45 8.32 -22.02
CA VAL A 310 -4.28 8.55 -20.82
C VAL A 310 -3.41 8.69 -19.56
N MET A 311 -2.35 7.89 -19.44
CA MET A 311 -1.39 8.04 -18.35
C MET A 311 -0.71 9.42 -18.39
N ALA A 312 -0.40 9.89 -19.59
CA ALA A 312 0.13 11.21 -19.84
C ALA A 312 -0.81 12.32 -19.38
N ALA A 313 -2.03 12.34 -19.89
CA ALA A 313 -3.04 13.33 -19.54
C ALA A 313 -3.33 13.37 -18.04
N THR A 314 -3.45 12.21 -17.41
CA THR A 314 -3.66 12.08 -15.96
C THR A 314 -2.54 12.72 -15.15
N ARG A 315 -1.31 12.60 -15.62
CA ARG A 315 -0.15 13.23 -15.01
C ARG A 315 -0.16 14.76 -15.21
N ASP A 316 -0.44 15.21 -16.43
CA ASP A 316 -0.44 16.63 -16.75
C ASP A 316 -1.56 17.35 -16.00
N ALA A 317 -2.74 16.76 -15.92
CA ALA A 317 -3.83 17.26 -15.10
C ALA A 317 -3.41 17.42 -13.62
N ARG A 318 -2.72 16.42 -13.06
CA ARG A 318 -2.18 16.52 -11.69
C ARG A 318 -1.18 17.67 -11.53
N ARG A 319 -0.29 17.86 -12.49
CA ARG A 319 0.73 18.93 -12.46
C ARG A 319 0.09 20.31 -12.59
N ASP A 320 -0.84 20.47 -13.53
CA ASP A 320 -1.33 21.77 -13.96
C ASP A 320 -2.48 22.27 -13.08
N ARG A 321 -3.26 21.37 -12.46
CA ARG A 321 -4.46 21.68 -11.69
C ARG A 321 -4.45 21.17 -10.25
N GLY A 322 -3.44 20.38 -9.88
CA GLY A 322 -3.47 19.66 -8.62
C GLY A 322 -4.44 18.46 -8.66
N VAL A 323 -4.75 17.91 -7.48
CA VAL A 323 -5.67 16.77 -7.36
C VAL A 323 -6.92 17.21 -6.61
N THR A 324 -7.87 17.73 -7.35
CA THR A 324 -9.13 18.25 -6.82
C THR A 324 -10.34 17.65 -7.57
N PRO A 325 -11.53 17.57 -6.96
CA PRO A 325 -12.71 16.99 -7.59
C PRO A 325 -13.07 17.60 -8.95
N GLU A 326 -12.67 18.85 -9.21
CA GLU A 326 -12.86 19.54 -10.48
C GLU A 326 -12.15 18.86 -11.66
N LEU A 327 -11.20 17.95 -11.41
CA LEU A 327 -10.64 17.10 -12.47
C LEU A 327 -11.69 16.27 -13.20
N LEU A 328 -12.82 15.96 -12.56
CA LEU A 328 -13.93 15.23 -13.17
C LEU A 328 -14.96 16.15 -13.86
N ASP A 329 -14.72 17.45 -13.93
CA ASP A 329 -15.58 18.37 -14.68
C ASP A 329 -15.59 18.02 -16.18
N PRO A 330 -16.77 17.88 -16.81
CA PRO A 330 -16.87 17.50 -18.21
C PRO A 330 -16.17 18.43 -19.21
N ALA A 331 -16.03 19.72 -18.88
CA ALA A 331 -15.33 20.67 -19.75
C ALA A 331 -13.81 20.44 -19.65
N LEU A 332 -13.31 20.18 -18.45
CA LEU A 332 -11.91 19.89 -18.22
C LEU A 332 -11.49 18.53 -18.83
N LEU A 333 -12.33 17.50 -18.66
CA LEU A 333 -12.10 16.18 -19.27
C LEU A 333 -11.96 16.29 -20.80
N ARG A 334 -12.83 17.07 -21.47
CA ARG A 334 -12.73 17.31 -22.93
C ARG A 334 -11.40 17.97 -23.30
N ALA A 335 -10.96 19.00 -22.55
CA ALA A 335 -9.72 19.71 -22.83
C ALA A 335 -8.48 18.80 -22.74
N TYR A 336 -8.46 17.86 -21.76
CA TYR A 336 -7.36 16.90 -21.62
C TYR A 336 -7.44 15.73 -22.61
N ALA A 337 -8.64 15.34 -23.05
CA ALA A 337 -8.80 14.35 -24.12
C ALA A 337 -8.17 14.81 -25.44
N GLU A 338 -8.11 16.13 -25.67
CA GLU A 338 -7.53 16.75 -26.87
C GLU A 338 -6.00 16.93 -26.79
N ALA A 339 -5.37 16.84 -25.61
CA ALA A 339 -4.00 17.33 -25.36
C ALA A 339 -3.02 16.30 -24.73
N LEU A 340 -3.08 15.04 -25.12
CA LEU A 340 -2.36 13.93 -24.43
C LEU A 340 -0.82 13.90 -24.57
N ALA A 341 -0.01 14.23 -23.53
CA ALA A 341 1.46 14.04 -23.42
C ALA A 341 2.07 14.05 -21.97
N ALA A 342 3.26 13.51 -21.75
CA ALA A 342 3.93 12.95 -20.54
C ALA A 342 4.77 13.87 -19.59
N PRO A 343 5.46 13.53 -18.48
CA PRO A 343 5.74 12.52 -17.42
C PRO A 343 5.79 12.97 -15.90
N PRO A 344 6.53 12.48 -14.81
CA PRO A 344 7.01 11.21 -14.25
C PRO A 344 6.62 10.80 -12.77
N ALA A 345 7.12 9.71 -12.18
CA ALA A 345 7.87 9.08 -11.04
C ALA A 345 7.19 8.18 -9.96
N THR A 346 7.92 7.40 -9.12
CA THR A 346 7.81 6.02 -8.53
C THR A 346 7.53 5.89 -7.01
N ARG A 347 7.10 4.66 -6.40
CA ARG A 347 7.45 4.04 -5.06
C ARG A 347 6.51 2.99 -4.39
N GLY A 348 6.90 2.42 -3.18
CA GLY A 348 6.43 1.21 -2.51
C GLY A 348 5.17 1.25 -1.63
N THR A 349 4.50 0.07 -1.41
CA THR A 349 3.25 -0.09 -0.64
C THR A 349 2.78 -1.55 -0.69
N THR A 350 2.01 -2.08 0.30
CA THR A 350 1.34 -3.39 0.21
C THR A 350 -0.18 -3.28 0.21
N HIS A 351 -0.86 -4.32 -0.29
CA HIS A 351 -2.31 -4.35 -0.43
C HIS A 351 -2.91 -5.69 0.01
N ILE A 352 -4.12 -5.65 0.59
CA ILE A 352 -4.91 -6.79 1.05
C ILE A 352 -6.34 -6.63 0.53
N SER A 353 -6.89 -7.65 -0.13
CA SER A 353 -8.29 -7.75 -0.58
C SER A 353 -8.96 -8.95 0.05
N VAL A 354 -10.16 -8.77 0.61
CA VAL A 354 -10.95 -9.84 1.26
C VAL A 354 -12.41 -9.70 0.86
N ILE A 355 -13.06 -10.83 0.53
CA ILE A 355 -14.53 -10.92 0.44
C ILE A 355 -14.95 -12.18 1.21
N ASP A 356 -15.95 -12.07 2.09
CA ASP A 356 -16.57 -13.22 2.74
C ASP A 356 -17.80 -13.73 1.97
N ARG A 357 -18.37 -14.84 2.41
CA ARG A 357 -19.57 -15.45 1.78
C ARG A 357 -20.81 -14.60 1.85
N ASP A 358 -20.91 -13.74 2.86
CA ASP A 358 -22.04 -12.83 3.04
C ASP A 358 -21.91 -11.57 2.16
N ALA A 359 -20.86 -11.51 1.31
CA ALA A 359 -20.51 -10.38 0.46
C ALA A 359 -20.05 -9.12 1.23
N ASN A 360 -19.62 -9.25 2.48
CA ASN A 360 -18.82 -8.21 3.08
C ASN A 360 -17.46 -8.18 2.41
N ALA A 361 -16.96 -6.99 2.12
CA ALA A 361 -15.70 -6.82 1.40
C ALA A 361 -14.81 -5.75 2.04
N ALA A 362 -13.51 -6.02 2.09
CA ALA A 362 -12.48 -5.09 2.53
C ALA A 362 -11.35 -5.01 1.49
N SER A 363 -10.96 -3.79 1.14
CA SER A 363 -9.82 -3.47 0.29
C SER A 363 -8.91 -2.53 1.06
N ILE A 364 -7.73 -2.98 1.48
CA ILE A 364 -6.82 -2.24 2.36
C ILE A 364 -5.48 -2.01 1.68
N THR A 365 -5.04 -0.77 1.67
CA THR A 365 -3.68 -0.40 1.22
C THR A 365 -2.96 0.34 2.32
N VAL A 366 -1.77 -0.14 2.70
CA VAL A 366 -0.94 0.43 3.76
C VAL A 366 0.49 0.61 3.34
N SER A 367 1.19 1.55 3.99
CA SER A 367 2.60 1.82 3.79
C SER A 367 3.22 2.44 5.05
N ASN A 368 4.52 2.24 5.21
CA ASN A 368 5.36 3.04 6.10
C ASN A 368 6.30 3.98 5.32
N GLY A 369 5.99 4.25 4.04
CA GLY A 369 6.95 4.78 3.09
C GLY A 369 8.01 3.72 2.81
N GLU A 370 9.27 4.09 2.96
CA GLU A 370 10.39 3.13 3.00
C GLU A 370 10.92 2.95 4.43
N GLY A 371 10.33 3.66 5.40
CA GLY A 371 10.78 3.75 6.78
C GLY A 371 11.84 4.83 7.02
N CYS A 372 11.84 5.44 8.21
CA CYS A 372 12.79 6.51 8.54
C CYS A 372 14.15 6.01 9.07
N GLY A 373 14.35 4.70 9.21
CA GLY A 373 15.56 4.12 9.78
C GLY A 373 15.59 4.05 11.30
N ALA A 374 14.57 4.57 12.00
CA ALA A 374 14.48 4.54 13.46
C ALA A 374 13.41 3.56 13.96
N ILE A 375 13.81 2.66 14.86
CA ILE A 375 12.90 1.71 15.53
C ILE A 375 12.28 2.40 16.74
N ILE A 376 10.97 2.28 16.90
CA ILE A 376 10.25 2.72 18.10
C ILE A 376 10.71 1.84 19.26
N PRO A 377 11.32 2.40 20.33
CA PRO A 377 11.87 1.62 21.43
C PRO A 377 10.83 0.68 22.06
N GLY A 378 11.21 -0.60 22.26
CA GLY A 378 10.36 -1.62 22.86
C GLY A 378 9.24 -2.18 21.97
N THR A 379 9.26 -1.89 20.67
CA THR A 379 8.18 -2.37 19.76
C THR A 379 8.69 -3.21 18.60
N GLY A 380 10.00 -3.24 18.35
CA GLY A 380 10.55 -3.89 17.16
C GLY A 380 9.95 -3.40 15.84
N SER A 381 9.38 -2.17 15.80
CA SER A 381 8.69 -1.61 14.64
C SER A 381 9.28 -0.26 14.24
N MET A 382 9.46 -0.03 12.93
CA MET A 382 10.05 1.20 12.39
C MET A 382 9.00 2.30 12.19
N LEU A 383 9.35 3.56 12.47
CA LEU A 383 8.56 4.72 12.08
C LEU A 383 8.61 4.93 10.56
N ASN A 384 7.54 5.53 10.02
CA ASN A 384 7.46 5.92 8.61
C ASN A 384 8.45 7.05 8.27
N ASN A 385 8.68 7.24 6.95
CA ASN A 385 9.40 8.41 6.44
C ASN A 385 8.52 9.30 5.54
N MET A 386 7.22 9.38 5.82
CA MET A 386 6.23 10.02 4.95
C MET A 386 6.51 11.51 4.70
N LEU A 387 7.15 12.24 5.62
CA LEU A 387 7.61 13.62 5.38
C LEU A 387 8.82 13.67 4.43
N GLY A 388 9.61 12.60 4.37
CA GLY A 388 10.79 12.45 3.52
C GLY A 388 10.49 11.99 2.08
N GLU A 389 9.23 11.77 1.73
CA GLU A 389 8.82 11.35 0.39
C GLU A 389 8.47 12.56 -0.49
N GLU A 390 9.26 12.81 -1.54
CA GLU A 390 9.03 13.91 -2.48
C GLU A 390 7.67 13.83 -3.19
N ASP A 391 7.13 12.62 -3.38
CA ASP A 391 5.86 12.40 -4.05
C ASP A 391 4.66 12.92 -3.28
N ILE A 392 4.75 12.91 -1.95
CA ILE A 392 3.71 13.37 -1.04
C ILE A 392 4.02 14.80 -0.57
N ASN A 393 5.30 15.16 -0.55
CA ASN A 393 5.78 16.48 -0.14
C ASN A 393 6.65 17.12 -1.24
N PRO A 394 6.08 17.50 -2.40
CA PRO A 394 6.85 18.05 -3.54
C PRO A 394 7.54 19.38 -3.23
N GLY A 395 7.17 20.04 -2.15
CA GLY A 395 7.81 21.27 -1.66
C GLY A 395 9.07 21.05 -0.80
N GLY A 396 9.40 19.77 -0.49
CA GLY A 396 10.55 19.42 0.36
C GLY A 396 10.24 19.47 1.86
N ALA A 397 11.31 19.36 2.67
CA ALA A 397 11.26 19.16 4.12
C ALA A 397 10.48 20.23 4.91
N ASP A 398 10.42 21.44 4.38
CA ASP A 398 9.88 22.63 5.09
C ASP A 398 8.56 23.15 4.53
N ALA A 399 7.98 22.50 3.51
CA ALA A 399 6.83 23.03 2.78
C ALA A 399 5.49 22.32 3.06
N TRP A 400 5.47 21.29 3.90
CA TRP A 400 4.23 20.60 4.24
C TRP A 400 3.35 21.44 5.20
N PRO A 401 2.00 21.42 5.03
CA PRO A 401 1.09 22.11 5.97
C PRO A 401 1.16 21.47 7.36
N LEU A 402 0.93 22.24 8.41
CA LEU A 402 0.87 21.73 9.78
C LEU A 402 -0.48 21.05 10.05
N ASP A 403 -0.49 20.03 10.91
CA ASP A 403 -1.70 19.34 11.40
C ASP A 403 -2.66 18.92 10.28
N ALA A 404 -2.11 18.44 9.17
CA ALA A 404 -2.89 18.11 7.98
C ALA A 404 -2.76 16.62 7.59
N ARG A 405 -3.88 16.01 7.20
CA ARG A 405 -3.87 14.67 6.61
C ARG A 405 -3.10 14.69 5.30
N MET A 406 -2.10 13.83 5.18
CA MET A 406 -1.25 13.76 4.00
C MET A 406 -2.00 13.13 2.81
N GLY A 407 -1.66 13.59 1.61
CA GLY A 407 -2.12 12.95 0.37
C GLY A 407 -1.42 11.61 0.09
N SER A 408 -2.02 10.77 -0.75
CA SER A 408 -1.45 9.47 -1.12
C SER A 408 -1.90 9.01 -2.50
N MET A 409 -1.10 8.14 -3.15
CA MET A 409 -1.52 7.41 -4.37
C MET A 409 -2.34 6.15 -4.06
N MET A 410 -2.49 5.75 -2.81
CA MET A 410 -3.25 4.56 -2.43
C MET A 410 -4.70 4.68 -2.89
N ALA A 411 -5.19 3.65 -3.54
CA ALA A 411 -6.52 3.61 -4.14
C ALA A 411 -7.15 2.22 -3.94
N PRO A 412 -7.47 1.82 -2.69
CA PRO A 412 -8.30 0.65 -2.50
C PRO A 412 -9.62 0.85 -3.25
N THR A 413 -10.01 -0.13 -4.06
CA THR A 413 -11.10 0.01 -5.02
C THR A 413 -12.06 -1.17 -4.91
N ALA A 414 -13.36 -0.91 -5.06
CA ALA A 414 -14.40 -1.91 -5.26
C ALA A 414 -15.13 -1.65 -6.59
N ILE A 415 -15.48 -2.72 -7.30
CA ILE A 415 -16.18 -2.73 -8.58
C ILE A 415 -17.48 -3.51 -8.38
N PHE A 416 -18.58 -2.93 -8.79
CA PHE A 416 -19.89 -3.55 -8.83
C PHE A 416 -20.35 -3.58 -10.28
N ALA A 417 -20.34 -4.75 -10.90
CA ALA A 417 -20.82 -4.93 -12.26
C ALA A 417 -22.33 -5.12 -12.30
N ASP A 418 -22.96 -4.67 -13.38
CA ASP A 418 -24.43 -4.77 -13.55
C ASP A 418 -24.93 -6.22 -13.58
N ASP A 419 -24.04 -7.19 -13.85
CA ASP A 419 -24.32 -8.63 -13.82
C ASP A 419 -24.31 -9.24 -12.41
N GLY A 420 -24.07 -8.43 -11.37
CA GLY A 420 -24.08 -8.83 -9.96
C GLY A 420 -22.73 -9.26 -9.39
N ARG A 421 -21.65 -9.17 -10.15
CA ARG A 421 -20.28 -9.42 -9.64
C ARG A 421 -19.79 -8.29 -8.76
N LEU A 422 -19.09 -8.66 -7.69
CA LEU A 422 -18.37 -7.74 -6.80
C LEU A 422 -16.87 -8.08 -6.83
N CYS A 423 -16.04 -7.11 -7.16
CA CYS A 423 -14.59 -7.29 -7.09
C CYS A 423 -13.96 -6.19 -6.21
N VAL A 424 -13.03 -6.58 -5.34
CA VAL A 424 -12.19 -5.65 -4.58
C VAL A 424 -10.74 -5.85 -4.96
N LEU A 425 -10.04 -4.74 -5.14
CA LEU A 425 -8.65 -4.73 -5.56
C LEU A 425 -7.90 -3.47 -5.11
N GLY A 426 -6.60 -3.52 -5.16
CA GLY A 426 -5.70 -2.40 -5.01
C GLY A 426 -4.26 -2.82 -5.27
N SER A 427 -3.35 -1.89 -5.21
CA SER A 427 -1.96 -2.10 -5.60
C SER A 427 -1.00 -1.45 -4.63
N GLY A 428 0.18 -2.06 -4.48
CA GLY A 428 1.39 -1.38 -4.03
C GLY A 428 2.15 -0.77 -5.20
N GLY A 429 3.08 0.18 -4.94
CA GLY A 429 3.97 0.73 -5.96
C GLY A 429 3.85 2.23 -6.22
N SER A 430 3.45 3.03 -5.24
CA SER A 430 3.39 4.51 -5.29
C SER A 430 2.64 5.04 -6.53
N LYS A 431 3.28 5.84 -7.39
CA LYS A 431 2.64 6.40 -8.59
C LYS A 431 2.17 5.33 -9.58
N ARG A 432 2.76 4.12 -9.56
CA ARG A 432 2.30 2.98 -10.38
C ARG A 432 1.01 2.37 -9.86
N ILE A 433 0.61 2.62 -8.63
CA ILE A 433 -0.67 2.18 -8.08
C ILE A 433 -1.82 2.54 -9.04
N ARG A 434 -1.90 3.82 -9.45
CA ARG A 434 -2.97 4.28 -10.37
C ARG A 434 -2.92 3.63 -11.74
N THR A 435 -1.74 3.44 -12.32
CA THR A 435 -1.59 2.87 -13.67
C THR A 435 -1.73 1.35 -13.68
N ALA A 436 -1.32 0.66 -12.61
CA ALA A 436 -1.57 -0.75 -12.44
C ALA A 436 -3.07 -1.04 -12.28
N ILE A 437 -3.74 -0.32 -11.39
CA ILE A 437 -5.18 -0.46 -11.17
C ILE A 437 -5.97 -0.09 -12.45
N LEU A 438 -5.64 1.02 -13.12
CA LEU A 438 -6.30 1.44 -14.36
C LEU A 438 -6.24 0.33 -15.43
N GLN A 439 -5.07 -0.28 -15.65
CA GLN A 439 -4.91 -1.35 -16.65
C GLN A 439 -5.67 -2.61 -16.27
N VAL A 440 -5.68 -2.99 -14.99
CA VAL A 440 -6.47 -4.14 -14.52
C VAL A 440 -7.97 -3.87 -14.67
N LEU A 441 -8.45 -2.65 -14.38
CA LEU A 441 -9.83 -2.26 -14.59
C LEU A 441 -10.24 -2.35 -16.07
N VAL A 442 -9.41 -1.82 -16.98
CA VAL A 442 -9.65 -1.91 -18.43
C VAL A 442 -9.67 -3.38 -18.89
N ASN A 443 -8.74 -4.19 -18.40
CA ASN A 443 -8.70 -5.61 -18.74
C ASN A 443 -9.95 -6.37 -18.27
N LEU A 444 -10.43 -6.07 -17.06
CA LEU A 444 -11.64 -6.70 -16.49
C LEU A 444 -12.93 -6.20 -17.17
N ILE A 445 -13.06 -4.88 -17.38
CA ILE A 445 -14.33 -4.26 -17.78
C ILE A 445 -14.46 -4.20 -19.30
N ASP A 446 -13.46 -3.65 -20.02
CA ASP A 446 -13.53 -3.51 -21.48
C ASP A 446 -13.20 -4.82 -22.20
N HIS A 447 -12.17 -5.56 -21.75
CA HIS A 447 -11.72 -6.79 -22.44
C HIS A 447 -12.31 -8.07 -21.85
N ARG A 448 -13.11 -8.00 -20.77
CA ARG A 448 -13.74 -9.18 -20.14
C ARG A 448 -12.77 -10.32 -19.82
N MET A 449 -11.53 -10.00 -19.52
CA MET A 449 -10.53 -10.97 -19.09
C MET A 449 -10.92 -11.58 -17.74
N SER A 450 -10.54 -12.83 -17.52
CA SER A 450 -10.61 -13.42 -16.18
C SER A 450 -9.76 -12.61 -15.19
N LEU A 451 -10.06 -12.69 -13.90
CA LEU A 451 -9.32 -11.96 -12.87
C LEU A 451 -7.81 -12.21 -12.94
N ARG A 452 -7.41 -13.47 -13.17
CA ARG A 452 -6.00 -13.85 -13.29
C ARG A 452 -5.34 -13.24 -14.53
N GLU A 453 -5.97 -13.36 -15.68
CA GLU A 453 -5.44 -12.76 -16.92
C GLU A 453 -5.30 -11.24 -16.79
N ALA A 454 -6.31 -10.56 -16.22
CA ALA A 454 -6.30 -9.12 -16.03
C ALA A 454 -5.17 -8.65 -15.11
N VAL A 455 -4.91 -9.36 -14.01
CA VAL A 455 -3.85 -9.04 -13.03
C VAL A 455 -2.47 -9.37 -13.60
N GLU A 456 -2.32 -10.52 -14.26
CA GLU A 456 -1.03 -11.01 -14.75
C GLU A 456 -0.61 -10.44 -16.11
N ALA A 457 -1.51 -9.78 -16.85
CA ALA A 457 -1.21 -9.14 -18.13
C ALA A 457 0.01 -8.21 -18.03
N PRO A 458 0.87 -8.18 -19.06
CA PRO A 458 1.99 -7.25 -19.15
C PRO A 458 1.53 -5.80 -19.01
N ARG A 459 2.29 -5.01 -18.26
CA ARG A 459 1.95 -3.60 -17.96
C ARG A 459 2.88 -2.64 -18.66
N ILE A 460 2.33 -1.47 -18.94
CA ILE A 460 3.09 -0.28 -19.32
C ILE A 460 2.99 0.76 -18.19
N HIS A 461 3.98 1.62 -18.08
CA HIS A 461 3.95 2.76 -17.16
C HIS A 461 4.72 3.93 -17.75
N LEU A 462 4.04 5.06 -17.84
CA LEU A 462 4.67 6.28 -18.29
C LEU A 462 5.17 7.08 -17.10
N GLU A 463 6.49 7.27 -17.05
CA GLU A 463 7.17 8.03 -16.02
C GLU A 463 8.05 9.10 -16.65
N GLY A 464 7.74 10.34 -16.40
CA GLY A 464 8.41 11.37 -17.13
C GLY A 464 8.03 11.39 -18.62
N ALA A 465 8.99 11.63 -19.49
CA ALA A 465 8.90 11.36 -20.92
C ALA A 465 9.16 9.88 -21.23
N ARG A 466 9.56 9.10 -20.22
CA ARG A 466 10.02 7.73 -20.38
C ARG A 466 8.89 6.75 -20.23
N LEU A 467 8.59 6.03 -21.30
CA LEU A 467 7.66 4.89 -21.26
C LEU A 467 8.40 3.62 -20.85
N ASN A 468 7.89 2.96 -19.83
CA ASN A 468 8.38 1.67 -19.36
C ASN A 468 7.37 0.59 -19.72
N TRP A 469 7.81 -0.62 -20.10
CA TRP A 469 6.94 -1.78 -20.27
C TRP A 469 7.65 -3.07 -19.89
N GLU A 470 6.86 -4.06 -19.49
CA GLU A 470 7.34 -5.38 -19.11
C GLU A 470 7.51 -6.30 -20.31
N ALA A 471 8.33 -7.33 -20.14
CA ALA A 471 8.36 -8.48 -21.04
C ALA A 471 6.97 -9.12 -21.17
N GLY A 472 6.70 -9.66 -22.35
CA GLY A 472 5.43 -10.34 -22.65
C GLY A 472 4.43 -9.47 -23.42
N LEU A 473 4.74 -8.19 -23.70
CA LEU A 473 3.99 -7.46 -24.73
C LEU A 473 4.22 -8.11 -26.11
N PRO A 474 3.18 -8.15 -26.99
CA PRO A 474 3.37 -8.54 -28.38
C PRO A 474 4.44 -7.69 -29.06
N ALA A 475 5.25 -8.30 -29.93
CA ALA A 475 6.38 -7.62 -30.57
C ALA A 475 5.96 -6.35 -31.32
N GLU A 476 4.84 -6.41 -32.06
CA GLU A 476 4.30 -5.27 -32.81
C GLU A 476 3.92 -4.09 -31.89
N VAL A 477 3.38 -4.39 -30.70
CA VAL A 477 3.06 -3.38 -29.67
C VAL A 477 4.35 -2.75 -29.14
N ALA A 478 5.34 -3.56 -28.76
CA ALA A 478 6.61 -3.07 -28.23
C ALA A 478 7.34 -2.19 -29.25
N GLU A 479 7.37 -2.59 -30.54
CA GLU A 479 7.97 -1.81 -31.63
C GLU A 479 7.23 -0.49 -31.89
N ALA A 480 5.90 -0.49 -31.84
CA ALA A 480 5.08 0.72 -32.01
C ALA A 480 5.33 1.70 -30.86
N LEU A 481 5.36 1.20 -29.62
CA LEU A 481 5.68 2.01 -28.44
C LEU A 481 7.10 2.57 -28.50
N ALA A 482 8.09 1.79 -28.93
CA ALA A 482 9.47 2.24 -29.08
C ALA A 482 9.60 3.37 -30.12
N ARG A 483 8.83 3.30 -31.20
CA ARG A 483 8.78 4.39 -32.21
C ARG A 483 8.09 5.65 -31.70
N ALA A 484 7.00 5.48 -30.95
CA ALA A 484 6.22 6.60 -30.43
C ALA A 484 6.88 7.30 -29.23
N TYR A 485 7.65 6.56 -28.43
CA TYR A 485 8.33 7.05 -27.24
C TYR A 485 9.84 6.82 -27.35
N PRO A 486 10.62 7.76 -27.90
CA PRO A 486 12.09 7.65 -28.01
C PRO A 486 12.77 7.40 -26.66
N GLU A 487 12.28 8.04 -25.61
CA GLU A 487 12.69 7.73 -24.24
C GLU A 487 11.86 6.56 -23.69
N HIS A 488 12.40 5.36 -23.73
CA HIS A 488 11.73 4.18 -23.19
C HIS A 488 12.70 3.22 -22.50
N THR A 489 12.11 2.30 -21.71
CA THR A 489 12.82 1.18 -21.10
C THR A 489 11.96 -0.07 -21.26
N ALA A 490 12.44 -1.03 -22.03
CA ALA A 490 11.89 -2.37 -22.09
C ALA A 490 12.52 -3.21 -20.97
N TRP A 491 11.70 -3.66 -20.03
CA TRP A 491 12.15 -4.50 -18.92
C TRP A 491 12.22 -5.94 -19.38
N PRO A 492 13.28 -6.69 -19.02
CA PRO A 492 13.50 -8.07 -19.51
C PRO A 492 12.54 -9.08 -18.88
N GLU A 493 11.85 -8.71 -17.79
CA GLU A 493 10.96 -9.58 -17.03
C GLU A 493 9.81 -8.78 -16.39
N ARG A 494 8.84 -9.48 -15.81
CA ARG A 494 7.86 -8.87 -14.90
C ARG A 494 8.56 -8.35 -13.67
N ASN A 495 8.22 -7.14 -13.23
CA ASN A 495 8.90 -6.51 -12.11
C ASN A 495 7.94 -5.76 -11.19
N MET A 496 8.26 -5.74 -9.88
CA MET A 496 7.52 -4.98 -8.87
C MET A 496 7.43 -3.48 -9.17
N TYR A 497 8.30 -2.98 -10.04
CA TYR A 497 8.24 -1.61 -10.55
C TYR A 497 6.86 -1.27 -11.11
N PHE A 498 6.18 -2.18 -11.78
CA PHE A 498 4.85 -1.97 -12.38
C PHE A 498 3.68 -2.15 -11.41
N GLY A 499 3.93 -2.07 -10.10
CA GLY A 499 2.95 -2.29 -9.05
C GLY A 499 2.72 -3.76 -8.75
N GLY A 500 1.68 -4.06 -7.97
CA GLY A 500 1.25 -5.42 -7.64
C GLY A 500 -0.19 -5.40 -7.20
N VAL A 501 -1.11 -5.82 -8.09
CA VAL A 501 -2.56 -5.78 -7.82
C VAL A 501 -3.01 -7.09 -7.19
N HIS A 502 -3.39 -7.05 -5.92
CA HIS A 502 -4.07 -8.18 -5.27
C HIS A 502 -5.57 -7.96 -5.36
N ALA A 503 -6.31 -8.96 -5.79
CA ALA A 503 -7.73 -8.83 -6.07
C ALA A 503 -8.52 -10.07 -5.66
N VAL A 504 -9.76 -9.86 -5.21
CA VAL A 504 -10.76 -10.90 -4.96
C VAL A 504 -12.05 -10.51 -5.65
N ILE A 505 -12.68 -11.47 -6.33
CA ILE A 505 -13.97 -11.31 -6.99
C ILE A 505 -14.97 -12.33 -6.43
N ARG A 506 -16.18 -11.88 -6.22
CA ARG A 506 -17.38 -12.70 -6.01
C ARG A 506 -18.18 -12.67 -7.29
N GLU A 507 -18.34 -13.83 -7.91
CA GLU A 507 -19.15 -14.00 -9.11
C GLU A 507 -20.65 -13.88 -8.78
N ALA A 508 -21.48 -13.74 -9.82
CA ALA A 508 -22.93 -13.58 -9.67
C ALA A 508 -23.61 -14.78 -8.99
N ASP A 509 -23.07 -15.99 -9.14
CA ASP A 509 -23.53 -17.21 -8.48
C ASP A 509 -23.02 -17.36 -7.04
N GLY A 510 -22.15 -16.43 -6.60
CA GLY A 510 -21.58 -16.39 -5.27
C GLY A 510 -20.22 -17.08 -5.14
N GLU A 511 -19.67 -17.68 -6.19
CA GLU A 511 -18.32 -18.22 -6.16
C GLU A 511 -17.28 -17.11 -5.92
N LEU A 512 -16.24 -17.45 -5.17
CA LEU A 512 -15.15 -16.53 -4.82
C LEU A 512 -13.87 -16.94 -5.51
N HIS A 513 -13.25 -15.99 -6.20
CA HIS A 513 -11.94 -16.16 -6.83
C HIS A 513 -11.01 -15.03 -6.40
N GLY A 514 -9.70 -15.33 -6.35
CA GLY A 514 -8.73 -14.33 -5.98
C GLY A 514 -7.40 -14.50 -6.70
N VAL A 515 -6.65 -13.42 -6.80
CA VAL A 515 -5.31 -13.40 -7.40
C VAL A 515 -4.40 -12.50 -6.58
N GLY A 516 -3.28 -13.09 -6.10
CA GLY A 516 -2.14 -12.33 -5.64
C GLY A 516 -1.19 -12.07 -6.81
N ASP A 517 -0.80 -10.83 -7.04
CA ASP A 517 0.09 -10.45 -8.14
C ASP A 517 1.51 -11.02 -7.95
N PRO A 518 2.01 -11.82 -8.89
CA PRO A 518 3.35 -12.42 -8.78
C PRO A 518 4.48 -11.38 -8.77
N ARG A 519 4.25 -10.15 -9.25
CA ARG A 519 5.25 -9.06 -9.21
C ARG A 519 5.67 -8.70 -7.79
N ARG A 520 4.82 -8.98 -6.81
CA ARG A 520 5.04 -8.70 -5.39
C ARG A 520 4.85 -9.94 -4.51
N ALA A 521 5.17 -11.11 -5.05
CA ALA A 521 5.02 -12.40 -4.38
C ALA A 521 3.61 -12.62 -3.77
N GLY A 522 2.59 -12.01 -4.37
CA GLY A 522 1.22 -12.07 -3.90
C GLY A 522 0.63 -13.47 -3.99
N VAL A 523 -0.22 -13.79 -3.03
CA VAL A 523 -0.93 -15.08 -2.92
C VAL A 523 -2.41 -14.86 -2.70
N CYS A 524 -3.20 -15.87 -3.01
CA CYS A 524 -4.61 -15.96 -2.69
C CYS A 524 -4.90 -17.24 -1.91
N LEU A 525 -5.82 -17.17 -0.95
CA LEU A 525 -6.35 -18.32 -0.20
C LEU A 525 -7.88 -18.27 -0.18
N GLY A 526 -8.51 -19.44 -0.34
CA GLY A 526 -9.97 -19.57 -0.38
C GLY A 526 -10.57 -19.35 -1.76
N ASP A 527 -9.77 -19.43 -2.84
CA ASP A 527 -10.26 -19.49 -4.21
C ASP A 527 -11.05 -20.80 -4.42
N ALA A 528 -12.24 -20.73 -5.02
CA ALA A 528 -13.07 -21.89 -5.31
C ALA A 528 -12.35 -22.93 -6.17
N ARG A 529 -11.42 -22.50 -7.03
CA ARG A 529 -10.61 -23.38 -7.90
C ARG A 529 -9.54 -24.16 -7.15
N ASP A 530 -9.12 -23.73 -5.96
CA ASP A 530 -8.17 -24.47 -5.12
C ASP A 530 -8.83 -25.67 -4.42
N ALA A 531 -10.16 -25.80 -4.50
CA ALA A 531 -10.94 -26.89 -3.92
C ALA A 531 -11.17 -28.07 -4.88
N SER A 532 -10.83 -27.93 -6.15
CA SER A 532 -10.88 -28.97 -7.20
C SER A 532 -9.45 -29.48 -7.47
#